data_c824bb7219e52cb66f9085879913c5bb
#
_entry.id   c824bb7219e52cb66f9085879913c5bb
#
_cell.length_a   1.000
_cell.length_b   1.000
_cell.length_c   1.000
_cell.angle_alpha   90.00
_cell.angle_beta   90.00
_cell.angle_gamma   90.00
#
_symmetry.space_group_name_H-M   'P 1'
#
loop_
_entity.id
_entity.type
_entity.pdbx_description
1 polymer ?
#
loop_
_entity_poly.entity_id
_entity_poly.type
_entity_poly.pdbx_seq_one_letter_code
_entity_poly.pdbx_strand_id
1 'polypeptide(L)'
;MWHSYNSEDKSLTELQRSWQRILEINHTNLKKYELSFLGGENTLNKNFLPFLRWLHAEYKDIISNIGFITNGTANIKYYTEALRYCNWITFSTHSEFINEDKFFRVVTTINELSKQTNCSIKVNIMNEPWHQDRIIKYKNYLDTMNIDNYMHPIYDFKEGKLPLPIKAQKIDFFDDNFTKK
;
A
#
# COMPACT_ATOMS: atom_id res chain seq x y z
N MET A 1 6.50 21.49 -8.10
CA MET A 1 7.50 21.73 -7.04
C MET A 1 7.01 21.03 -5.80
N TRP A 2 7.52 19.82 -5.51
CA TRP A 2 7.18 19.08 -4.32
C TRP A 2 7.92 19.72 -3.16
N HIS A 3 7.19 20.32 -2.23
CA HIS A 3 7.79 20.72 -0.99
C HIS A 3 8.22 19.46 -0.26
N SER A 4 9.53 19.30 -0.07
CA SER A 4 10.06 18.32 0.87
C SER A 4 9.50 18.68 2.25
N TYR A 5 8.43 18.01 2.67
CA TYR A 5 8.11 17.97 4.08
C TYR A 5 9.30 17.25 4.73
N ASN A 6 10.10 17.98 5.46
CA ASN A 6 10.97 17.40 6.49
C ASN A 6 10.06 16.80 7.56
N SER A 7 9.44 15.67 7.26
CA SER A 7 8.90 14.83 8.31
C SER A 7 10.11 14.18 8.96
N GLU A 8 10.55 14.74 10.07
CA GLU A 8 11.46 14.04 10.95
C GLU A 8 10.89 12.65 11.17
N ASP A 9 11.69 11.62 10.88
CA ASP A 9 11.26 10.23 11.05
C ASP A 9 10.84 10.04 12.50
N LYS A 10 9.57 9.73 12.73
CA LYS A 10 9.09 9.44 14.09
C LYS A 10 9.93 8.33 14.70
N SER A 11 10.40 8.56 15.89
CA SER A 11 11.08 7.55 16.69
C SER A 11 10.13 6.40 17.04
N LEU A 12 10.67 5.24 17.35
CA LEU A 12 9.87 4.10 17.79
C LEU A 12 8.99 4.47 19.00
N THR A 13 9.54 5.22 19.95
CA THR A 13 8.82 5.68 21.14
C THR A 13 7.63 6.58 20.80
N GLU A 14 7.77 7.46 19.80
CA GLU A 14 6.66 8.33 19.36
C GLU A 14 5.56 7.53 18.67
N LEU A 15 5.93 6.54 17.84
CA LEU A 15 4.95 5.63 17.22
C LEU A 15 4.19 4.83 18.29
N GLN A 16 4.90 4.31 19.30
CA GLN A 16 4.30 3.58 20.41
C GLN A 16 3.37 4.45 21.26
N ARG A 17 3.78 5.67 21.59
CA ARG A 17 2.92 6.64 22.30
C ARG A 17 1.68 7.00 21.49
N SER A 18 1.80 7.16 20.17
CA SER A 18 0.65 7.44 19.32
C SER A 18 -0.38 6.29 19.38
N TRP A 19 0.08 5.05 19.36
CA TRP A 19 -0.78 3.88 19.52
C TRP A 19 -1.44 3.81 20.89
N GLN A 20 -0.67 4.00 21.96
CA GLN A 20 -1.20 4.02 23.33
C GLN A 20 -2.28 5.08 23.50
N ARG A 21 -2.08 6.28 22.91
CA ARG A 21 -3.07 7.35 22.93
C ARG A 21 -4.36 6.98 22.18
N ILE A 22 -4.27 6.23 21.07
CA ILE A 22 -5.45 5.71 20.37
C ILE A 22 -6.23 4.77 21.28
N LEU A 23 -5.56 3.89 22.03
CA LEU A 23 -6.20 2.98 22.98
C LEU A 23 -6.87 3.75 24.14
N GLU A 24 -6.21 4.79 24.66
CA GLU A 24 -6.76 5.64 25.73
C GLU A 24 -8.03 6.39 25.31
N ILE A 25 -8.06 6.92 24.06
CA ILE A 25 -9.21 7.66 23.54
C ILE A 25 -10.37 6.72 23.22
N ASN A 26 -10.09 5.53 22.71
CA ASN A 26 -11.09 4.57 22.30
C ASN A 26 -11.43 3.60 23.44
N HIS A 27 -11.82 4.12 24.60
CA HIS A 27 -12.35 3.33 25.74
C HIS A 27 -13.62 2.53 25.44
N THR A 28 -14.04 2.50 24.16
CA THR A 28 -15.22 1.77 23.74
C THR A 28 -14.92 0.27 23.67
N ASN A 29 -15.94 -0.54 23.89
CA ASN A 29 -15.94 -2.02 23.79
C ASN A 29 -15.64 -2.54 22.37
N LEU A 30 -14.71 -1.92 21.63
CA LEU A 30 -14.26 -2.40 20.34
C LEU A 30 -13.55 -3.74 20.55
N LYS A 31 -14.10 -4.77 19.96
CA LYS A 31 -13.57 -6.12 20.10
C LYS A 31 -12.20 -6.27 19.45
N LYS A 32 -11.93 -5.52 18.36
CA LYS A 32 -10.64 -5.55 17.63
C LYS A 32 -10.42 -4.29 16.81
N TYR A 33 -9.13 -3.96 16.56
CA TYR A 33 -8.67 -2.85 15.72
C TYR A 33 -8.23 -3.34 14.35
N GLU A 34 -8.48 -2.53 13.33
CA GLU A 34 -7.89 -2.68 12.01
C GLU A 34 -6.94 -1.49 11.76
N LEU A 35 -5.68 -1.79 11.44
CA LEU A 35 -4.65 -0.78 11.25
C LEU A 35 -4.21 -0.70 9.80
N SER A 36 -4.40 0.47 9.20
CA SER A 36 -3.96 0.77 7.84
C SER A 36 -2.97 1.93 7.87
N PHE A 37 -1.72 1.67 7.51
CA PHE A 37 -0.69 2.70 7.43
C PHE A 37 -0.66 3.26 6.01
N LEU A 38 -1.14 4.49 5.88
CA LEU A 38 -1.31 5.22 4.63
C LEU A 38 -0.49 6.51 4.65
N GLY A 39 -0.27 7.11 3.47
CA GLY A 39 0.46 8.37 3.31
C GLY A 39 1.96 8.14 3.29
N GLY A 40 2.74 9.07 2.78
CA GLY A 40 4.19 8.98 2.65
C GLY A 40 4.71 7.58 2.25
N GLU A 41 6.02 7.38 2.33
CA GLU A 41 6.59 6.04 2.16
C GLU A 41 7.01 5.49 3.53
N ASN A 42 6.17 4.63 4.10
CA ASN A 42 6.37 4.05 5.43
C ASN A 42 7.71 3.31 5.56
N THR A 43 8.19 2.70 4.47
CA THR A 43 9.43 1.89 4.49
C THR A 43 10.70 2.72 4.59
N LEU A 44 10.64 4.04 4.38
CA LEU A 44 11.75 4.95 4.61
C LEU A 44 12.00 5.20 6.10
N ASN A 45 10.96 5.13 6.93
CA ASN A 45 11.13 5.24 8.37
C ASN A 45 11.75 3.96 8.93
N LYS A 46 13.00 4.04 9.39
CA LYS A 46 13.73 2.91 9.97
C LYS A 46 13.05 2.28 11.20
N ASN A 47 12.17 3.02 11.85
CA ASN A 47 11.44 2.57 13.04
C ASN A 47 10.10 1.90 12.70
N PHE A 48 9.65 1.92 11.44
CA PHE A 48 8.36 1.37 11.07
C PHE A 48 8.31 -0.16 11.22
N LEU A 49 9.31 -0.87 10.72
CA LEU A 49 9.37 -2.34 10.88
C LEU A 49 9.53 -2.78 12.34
N PRO A 50 10.39 -2.16 13.17
CA PRO A 50 10.38 -2.36 14.62
C PRO A 50 9.03 -2.09 15.28
N PHE A 51 8.30 -1.08 14.81
CA PHE A 51 6.96 -0.77 15.31
C PHE A 51 5.93 -1.85 14.96
N LEU A 52 5.92 -2.35 13.72
CA LEU A 52 5.05 -3.48 13.32
C LEU A 52 5.33 -4.72 14.17
N ARG A 53 6.60 -5.03 14.42
CA ARG A 53 7.02 -6.14 15.29
C ARG A 53 6.49 -5.96 16.72
N TRP A 54 6.61 -4.78 17.26
CA TRP A 54 6.12 -4.46 18.60
C TRP A 54 4.59 -4.55 18.68
N LEU A 55 3.86 -4.02 17.68
CA LEU A 55 2.40 -4.17 17.62
C LEU A 55 1.98 -5.64 17.59
N HIS A 56 2.65 -6.45 16.80
CA HIS A 56 2.36 -7.88 16.72
C HIS A 56 2.67 -8.61 18.04
N ALA A 57 3.77 -8.26 18.72
CA ALA A 57 4.15 -8.90 19.99
C ALA A 57 3.18 -8.55 21.12
N GLU A 58 2.82 -7.26 21.24
CA GLU A 58 2.09 -6.76 22.41
C GLU A 58 0.58 -6.71 22.22
N TYR A 59 0.09 -6.61 20.96
CA TYR A 59 -1.31 -6.27 20.68
C TYR A 59 -2.02 -7.20 19.67
N LYS A 60 -1.41 -8.33 19.28
CA LYS A 60 -2.00 -9.27 18.32
C LYS A 60 -3.42 -9.72 18.67
N ASP A 61 -3.74 -9.79 19.97
CA ASP A 61 -5.05 -10.27 20.44
C ASP A 61 -6.16 -9.22 20.24
N ILE A 62 -5.81 -7.95 20.14
CA ILE A 62 -6.74 -6.84 19.92
C ILE A 62 -6.64 -6.22 18.52
N ILE A 63 -5.64 -6.58 17.74
CA ILE A 63 -5.52 -6.17 16.33
C ILE A 63 -5.96 -7.33 15.45
N SER A 64 -7.04 -7.13 14.68
CA SER A 64 -7.57 -8.15 13.76
C SER A 64 -6.94 -8.09 12.39
N ASN A 65 -6.50 -6.90 11.97
CA ASN A 65 -5.97 -6.66 10.64
C ASN A 65 -4.94 -5.54 10.67
N ILE A 66 -3.80 -5.74 10.02
CA ILE A 66 -2.73 -4.76 9.95
C ILE A 66 -2.07 -4.81 8.57
N GLY A 67 -1.87 -3.65 7.95
CA GLY A 67 -1.19 -3.57 6.68
C GLY A 67 -0.82 -2.15 6.29
N PHE A 68 -0.13 -2.00 5.16
CA PHE A 68 0.35 -0.72 4.70
C PHE A 68 0.45 -0.65 3.16
N ILE A 69 0.46 0.60 2.67
CA ILE A 69 0.74 0.91 1.27
C ILE A 69 2.20 1.36 1.15
N THR A 70 2.86 0.95 0.05
CA THR A 70 4.26 1.27 -0.25
C THR A 70 4.49 1.46 -1.74
N ASN A 71 5.48 2.26 -2.11
CA ASN A 71 5.94 2.40 -3.49
C ASN A 71 6.93 1.30 -3.93
N GLY A 72 7.22 0.33 -3.10
CA GLY A 72 8.08 -0.81 -3.43
C GLY A 72 9.58 -0.49 -3.44
N THR A 73 10.04 0.62 -2.88
CA THR A 73 11.45 1.02 -2.93
C THR A 73 12.35 0.30 -1.94
N ALA A 74 11.81 -0.27 -0.86
CA ALA A 74 12.58 -1.06 0.08
C ALA A 74 13.11 -2.36 -0.56
N ASN A 75 14.01 -3.04 0.11
CA ASN A 75 14.56 -4.29 -0.39
C ASN A 75 13.69 -5.51 -0.03
N ILE A 76 13.90 -6.63 -0.71
CA ILE A 76 13.16 -7.87 -0.50
C ILE A 76 13.24 -8.33 0.98
N LYS A 77 14.40 -8.22 1.63
CA LYS A 77 14.58 -8.62 3.03
C LYS A 77 13.62 -7.87 3.96
N TYR A 78 13.43 -6.57 3.74
CA TYR A 78 12.50 -5.75 4.50
C TYR A 78 11.06 -6.28 4.40
N TYR A 79 10.58 -6.50 3.18
CA TYR A 79 9.21 -7.00 2.97
C TYR A 79 9.04 -8.44 3.46
N THR A 80 10.05 -9.29 3.28
CA THR A 80 10.03 -10.66 3.83
C THR A 80 9.84 -10.67 5.34
N GLU A 81 10.45 -9.71 6.04
CA GLU A 81 10.24 -9.57 7.47
C GLU A 81 8.85 -9.00 7.78
N ALA A 82 8.38 -8.00 7.01
CA ALA A 82 7.07 -7.40 7.18
C ALA A 82 5.91 -8.41 7.02
N LEU A 83 6.05 -9.41 6.13
CA LEU A 83 5.06 -10.48 5.94
C LEU A 83 4.69 -11.21 7.25
N ARG A 84 5.58 -11.22 8.24
CA ARG A 84 5.36 -11.89 9.54
C ARG A 84 4.42 -11.12 10.45
N TYR A 85 4.21 -9.83 10.20
CA TYR A 85 3.51 -8.91 11.09
C TYR A 85 2.28 -8.28 10.45
N CYS A 86 2.13 -8.44 9.13
CA CYS A 86 1.05 -7.82 8.36
C CYS A 86 0.09 -8.87 7.80
N ASN A 87 -1.18 -8.46 7.64
CA ASN A 87 -2.20 -9.23 6.95
C ASN A 87 -2.29 -8.85 5.46
N TRP A 88 -1.82 -7.65 5.10
CA TRP A 88 -1.77 -7.20 3.71
C TRP A 88 -0.66 -6.17 3.49
N ILE A 89 -0.09 -6.18 2.28
CA ILE A 89 0.82 -5.15 1.77
C ILE A 89 0.35 -4.78 0.37
N THR A 90 0.07 -3.50 0.15
CA THR A 90 -0.31 -2.99 -1.17
C THR A 90 0.84 -2.18 -1.75
N PHE A 91 1.32 -2.60 -2.91
CA PHE A 91 2.32 -1.87 -3.68
C PHE A 91 1.64 -0.89 -4.63
N SER A 92 2.07 0.38 -4.66
CA SER A 92 1.55 1.38 -5.59
C SER A 92 2.57 1.69 -6.68
N THR A 93 2.13 1.59 -7.94
CA THR A 93 2.97 2.01 -9.07
C THR A 93 2.76 3.50 -9.35
N HIS A 94 3.86 4.23 -9.51
CA HIS A 94 3.86 5.56 -10.09
C HIS A 94 4.81 5.52 -11.28
N SER A 95 4.27 5.42 -12.49
CA SER A 95 5.06 5.08 -13.68
C SER A 95 6.20 6.08 -13.98
N GLU A 96 6.07 7.32 -13.50
CA GLU A 96 7.10 8.35 -13.63
C GLU A 96 8.36 8.10 -12.80
N PHE A 97 8.23 7.39 -11.67
CA PHE A 97 9.27 7.32 -10.64
C PHE A 97 9.76 5.91 -10.33
N ILE A 98 9.09 4.88 -10.86
CA ILE A 98 9.48 3.51 -10.55
C ILE A 98 10.65 3.05 -11.44
N ASN A 99 11.57 2.31 -10.84
CA ASN A 99 12.44 1.40 -11.58
C ASN A 99 11.66 0.11 -11.79
N GLU A 100 11.15 -0.10 -13.02
CA GLU A 100 10.26 -1.22 -13.36
C GLU A 100 10.84 -2.58 -12.98
N ASP A 101 12.08 -2.85 -13.39
CA ASP A 101 12.72 -4.14 -13.15
C ASP A 101 12.86 -4.44 -11.66
N LYS A 102 13.26 -3.43 -10.88
CA LYS A 102 13.37 -3.57 -9.43
C LYS A 102 11.99 -3.77 -8.81
N PHE A 103 11.01 -2.97 -9.18
CA PHE A 103 9.66 -3.01 -8.62
C PHE A 103 9.02 -4.39 -8.86
N PHE A 104 8.96 -4.85 -10.10
CA PHE A 104 8.33 -6.12 -10.43
C PHE A 104 9.07 -7.30 -9.82
N ARG A 105 10.40 -7.26 -9.77
CA ARG A 105 11.17 -8.28 -9.06
C ARG A 105 10.83 -8.33 -7.57
N VAL A 106 10.68 -7.19 -6.90
CA VAL A 106 10.27 -7.13 -5.48
C VAL A 106 8.88 -7.69 -5.33
N VAL A 107 7.90 -7.19 -6.09
CA VAL A 107 6.49 -7.58 -5.99
C VAL A 107 6.32 -9.08 -6.24
N THR A 108 6.89 -9.63 -7.31
CA THR A 108 6.77 -11.07 -7.63
C THR A 108 7.42 -11.94 -6.57
N THR A 109 8.62 -11.57 -6.09
CA THR A 109 9.29 -12.33 -5.03
C THR A 109 8.46 -12.32 -3.75
N ILE A 110 7.93 -11.16 -3.35
CA ILE A 110 7.14 -11.04 -2.11
C ILE A 110 5.79 -11.74 -2.24
N ASN A 111 5.15 -11.70 -3.41
CA ASN A 111 3.93 -12.45 -3.67
C ASN A 111 4.15 -13.97 -3.53
N GLU A 112 5.25 -14.50 -4.05
CA GLU A 112 5.57 -15.92 -3.86
C GLU A 112 5.82 -16.27 -2.39
N LEU A 113 6.57 -15.47 -1.68
CA LEU A 113 6.84 -15.69 -0.25
C LEU A 113 5.57 -15.55 0.61
N SER A 114 4.65 -14.68 0.23
CA SER A 114 3.40 -14.47 0.97
C SER A 114 2.49 -15.68 0.97
N LYS A 115 2.57 -16.57 -0.03
CA LYS A 115 1.80 -17.82 -0.11
C LYS A 115 2.05 -18.77 1.08
N GLN A 116 3.16 -18.57 1.77
CA GLN A 116 3.50 -19.32 3.00
C GLN A 116 3.11 -18.58 4.29
N THR A 117 2.40 -17.48 4.16
CA THR A 117 1.99 -16.60 5.28
C THR A 117 0.50 -16.27 5.17
N ASN A 118 -0.02 -15.55 6.16
CA ASN A 118 -1.39 -15.03 6.12
C ASN A 118 -1.46 -13.59 5.54
N CYS A 119 -0.39 -13.14 4.87
CA CYS A 119 -0.31 -11.79 4.30
C CYS A 119 -0.68 -11.80 2.82
N SER A 120 -1.68 -11.03 2.44
CA SER A 120 -2.06 -10.84 1.04
C SER A 120 -1.23 -9.73 0.39
N ILE A 121 -0.89 -9.91 -0.89
CA ILE A 121 -0.18 -8.93 -1.69
C ILE A 121 -1.10 -8.40 -2.78
N LYS A 122 -1.13 -7.08 -2.91
CA LYS A 122 -1.90 -6.38 -3.93
C LYS A 122 -1.06 -5.30 -4.60
N VAL A 123 -1.37 -4.99 -5.85
CA VAL A 123 -0.77 -3.86 -6.57
C VAL A 123 -1.84 -2.87 -7.00
N ASN A 124 -1.71 -1.62 -6.54
CA ASN A 124 -2.45 -0.50 -7.10
C ASN A 124 -1.69 0.07 -8.29
N ILE A 125 -2.24 -0.07 -9.47
CA ILE A 125 -1.69 0.53 -10.69
C ILE A 125 -2.29 1.95 -10.80
N MET A 126 -1.46 2.97 -10.62
CA MET A 126 -1.91 4.35 -10.75
C MET A 126 -2.24 4.64 -12.21
N ASN A 127 -3.52 4.95 -12.49
CA ASN A 127 -3.99 5.19 -13.85
C ASN A 127 -3.62 6.59 -14.33
N GLU A 128 -2.38 6.73 -14.79
CA GLU A 128 -1.81 7.97 -15.32
C GLU A 128 -2.20 8.14 -16.79
N PRO A 129 -3.00 9.18 -17.16
CA PRO A 129 -3.54 9.33 -18.51
C PRO A 129 -2.47 9.40 -19.62
N TRP A 130 -1.27 9.85 -19.27
CA TRP A 130 -0.15 10.05 -20.20
C TRP A 130 0.76 8.84 -20.37
N HIS A 131 0.53 7.75 -19.61
CA HIS A 131 1.36 6.53 -19.64
C HIS A 131 0.53 5.25 -19.88
N GLN A 132 -0.55 5.31 -20.65
CA GLN A 132 -1.50 4.20 -20.83
C GLN A 132 -0.84 2.91 -21.33
N ASP A 133 0.09 2.97 -22.28
CA ASP A 133 0.78 1.76 -22.77
C ASP A 133 1.56 1.05 -21.66
N ARG A 134 2.20 1.81 -20.77
CA ARG A 134 2.91 1.24 -19.62
C ARG A 134 1.95 0.63 -18.62
N ILE A 135 0.84 1.28 -18.36
CA ILE A 135 -0.21 0.82 -17.43
C ILE A 135 -0.80 -0.52 -17.91
N ILE A 136 -1.12 -0.63 -19.20
CA ILE A 136 -1.60 -1.87 -19.82
C ILE A 136 -0.53 -2.98 -19.70
N LYS A 137 0.73 -2.65 -19.96
CA LYS A 137 1.86 -3.57 -19.79
C LYS A 137 1.95 -4.08 -18.36
N TYR A 138 1.84 -3.19 -17.37
CA TYR A 138 1.90 -3.55 -15.96
C TYR A 138 0.76 -4.48 -15.56
N LYS A 139 -0.47 -4.12 -15.96
CA LYS A 139 -1.64 -4.95 -15.69
C LYS A 139 -1.48 -6.35 -16.27
N ASN A 140 -1.15 -6.45 -17.56
CA ASN A 140 -0.97 -7.75 -18.23
C ASN A 140 0.13 -8.59 -17.55
N TYR A 141 1.23 -7.96 -17.14
CA TYR A 141 2.30 -8.65 -16.43
C TYR A 141 1.80 -9.20 -15.08
N LEU A 142 1.11 -8.39 -14.28
CA LEU A 142 0.59 -8.80 -12.97
C LEU A 142 -0.46 -9.89 -13.09
N ASP A 143 -1.34 -9.81 -14.09
CA ASP A 143 -2.34 -10.83 -14.38
C ASP A 143 -1.66 -12.17 -14.75
N THR A 144 -0.64 -12.14 -15.61
CA THR A 144 0.15 -13.33 -15.98
C THR A 144 0.83 -13.98 -14.77
N MET A 145 1.27 -13.16 -13.82
CA MET A 145 1.90 -13.62 -12.58
C MET A 145 0.88 -13.98 -11.48
N ASN A 146 -0.42 -13.87 -11.76
CA ASN A 146 -1.52 -14.11 -10.83
C ASN A 146 -1.35 -13.29 -9.53
N ILE A 147 -1.02 -12.00 -9.69
CA ILE A 147 -0.90 -11.04 -8.59
C ILE A 147 -2.15 -10.17 -8.58
N ASP A 148 -2.84 -10.11 -7.44
CA ASP A 148 -4.02 -9.26 -7.28
C ASP A 148 -3.67 -7.79 -7.56
N ASN A 149 -4.40 -7.18 -8.49
CA ASN A 149 -4.10 -5.81 -8.91
C ASN A 149 -5.37 -5.02 -9.21
N TYR A 150 -5.29 -3.71 -9.01
CA TYR A 150 -6.38 -2.78 -9.24
C TYR A 150 -5.87 -1.50 -9.88
N MET A 151 -6.58 -1.01 -10.91
CA MET A 151 -6.29 0.28 -11.52
C MET A 151 -6.90 1.40 -10.68
N HIS A 152 -6.05 2.19 -10.03
CA HIS A 152 -6.47 3.28 -9.15
C HIS A 152 -6.53 4.59 -9.92
N PRO A 153 -7.70 5.26 -10.01
CA PRO A 153 -7.81 6.54 -10.69
C PRO A 153 -7.00 7.63 -9.97
N ILE A 154 -6.27 8.44 -10.73
CA ILE A 154 -5.61 9.64 -10.21
C ILE A 154 -6.60 10.79 -10.31
N TYR A 155 -6.83 11.49 -9.20
CA TYR A 155 -7.66 12.67 -9.15
C TYR A 155 -6.80 13.93 -9.27
N ASP A 156 -7.20 14.87 -10.13
CA ASP A 156 -6.61 16.20 -10.13
C ASP A 156 -7.22 17.03 -9.00
N PHE A 157 -6.51 17.11 -7.89
CA PHE A 157 -6.94 17.87 -6.72
C PHE A 157 -6.98 19.40 -6.96
N LYS A 158 -6.33 19.92 -8.00
CA LYS A 158 -6.33 21.37 -8.28
C LYS A 158 -7.65 21.85 -8.86
N GLU A 159 -8.34 21.01 -9.61
CA GLU A 159 -9.61 21.37 -10.24
C GLU A 159 -10.83 20.75 -9.56
N GLY A 160 -10.66 19.86 -8.60
CA GLY A 160 -11.77 19.15 -7.96
C GLY A 160 -12.57 18.26 -8.92
N LYS A 161 -12.05 18.05 -10.12
CA LYS A 161 -12.65 17.23 -11.17
C LYS A 161 -11.95 15.88 -11.22
N LEU A 162 -12.73 14.84 -11.45
CA LEU A 162 -12.18 13.58 -11.96
C LEU A 162 -11.29 13.92 -13.16
N PRO A 163 -10.11 13.28 -13.30
CA PRO A 163 -9.31 13.43 -14.50
C PRO A 163 -10.25 13.30 -15.69
N LEU A 164 -10.16 14.27 -16.63
CA LEU A 164 -10.97 14.29 -17.83
C LEU A 164 -11.14 12.86 -18.30
N PRO A 165 -12.39 12.41 -18.54
CA PRO A 165 -12.58 11.07 -19.06
C PRO A 165 -11.62 10.98 -20.23
N ILE A 166 -10.62 10.14 -20.11
CA ILE A 166 -9.84 9.72 -21.26
C ILE A 166 -10.93 9.44 -22.27
N LYS A 167 -10.88 10.07 -23.44
CA LYS A 167 -11.71 9.62 -24.57
C LYS A 167 -11.30 8.17 -24.76
N ALA A 168 -11.91 7.35 -23.95
CA ALA A 168 -11.63 5.95 -23.87
C ALA A 168 -11.97 5.42 -25.25
N GLN A 169 -10.98 5.06 -25.99
CA GLN A 169 -11.15 3.77 -26.63
C GLN A 169 -11.67 2.89 -25.51
N LYS A 170 -12.93 2.44 -25.62
CA LYS A 170 -13.62 1.62 -24.62
C LYS A 170 -12.71 0.48 -24.20
N ILE A 171 -11.94 0.69 -23.18
CA ILE A 171 -11.36 -0.37 -22.40
C ILE A 171 -12.41 -0.56 -21.33
N ASP A 172 -13.27 -1.57 -21.49
CA ASP A 172 -14.31 -1.96 -20.53
C ASP A 172 -13.67 -2.54 -19.27
N PHE A 173 -12.87 -1.73 -18.56
CA PHE A 173 -12.20 -2.10 -17.32
C PHE A 173 -12.89 -1.57 -16.07
N PHE A 174 -13.97 -0.83 -16.20
CA PHE A 174 -14.80 -0.47 -15.06
C PHE A 174 -15.92 -1.50 -14.96
N ASP A 175 -15.75 -2.42 -14.03
CA ASP A 175 -16.86 -3.20 -13.52
C ASP A 175 -17.83 -2.22 -12.84
N ASP A 176 -19.00 -1.99 -13.45
CA ASP A 176 -20.05 -1.08 -12.98
C ASP A 176 -20.64 -1.46 -11.62
N ASN A 177 -20.10 -2.49 -10.96
CA ASN A 177 -20.60 -2.99 -9.70
C ASN A 177 -20.16 -2.18 -8.46
N PHE A 178 -19.30 -1.16 -8.62
CA PHE A 178 -18.81 -0.35 -7.48
C PHE A 178 -19.67 0.86 -7.12
N THR A 179 -20.73 1.17 -7.91
CA THR A 179 -21.59 2.35 -7.65
C THR A 179 -22.88 2.02 -6.90
N LYS A 180 -23.07 0.79 -6.43
CA LYS A 180 -24.27 0.40 -5.66
C LYS A 180 -23.88 -0.30 -4.37
N LYS A 181 -23.44 0.45 -3.39
CA LYS A 181 -23.61 0.15 -1.96
C LYS A 181 -23.50 1.44 -1.14
#